data_414620d4fd41177ed1d887d9bdfffefe
#
_entry.id   414620d4fd41177ed1d887d9bdfffefe
#
_cell.length_a   1.000
_cell.length_b   1.000
_cell.length_c   1.000
_cell.angle_alpha   90.00
_cell.angle_beta   90.00
_cell.angle_gamma   90.00
#
_symmetry.space_group_name_H-M   'P 1'
#
loop_
_entity.id
_entity.type
_entity.pdbx_description
1 polymer ?
#
loop_
_entity_poly.entity_id
_entity_poly.type
_entity_poly.pdbx_seq_one_letter_code
_entity_poly.pdbx_strand_id
1 'polypeptide(L)'
;MGAQINDLVAMGDIQTLYELMAEDDDWMIQLDAAEGLVKLGDIRGLEFLRSAQQSEDRDIRQVAREILSNPVIEARRAELEADLDRELKVKKQAAIKRLQSGRKVFQYKMVYLPAGEILDEDPMGEGFDIPSLTAYGLDGWEVVNIISRRRQVLVDVVDDNMSGAYFLLKRELSAAESGELE
;
A
#
# COMPACT_ATOMS: atom_id res chain seq x y z
N MET A 1 8.99 28.85 0.73
CA MET A 1 8.31 27.61 0.29
C MET A 1 7.14 27.24 1.21
N GLY A 2 7.28 27.14 2.53
CA GLY A 2 6.14 26.84 3.42
C GLY A 2 4.92 27.76 3.29
N ALA A 3 5.09 29.01 2.88
CA ALA A 3 3.97 29.91 2.60
C ALA A 3 3.11 29.44 1.42
N GLN A 4 3.73 28.89 0.36
CA GLN A 4 3.02 28.40 -0.82
C GLN A 4 2.17 27.17 -0.51
N ILE A 5 2.65 26.23 0.30
CA ILE A 5 1.89 25.04 0.72
C ILE A 5 0.69 25.44 1.59
N ASN A 6 0.87 26.39 2.53
CA ASN A 6 -0.24 26.89 3.33
C ASN A 6 -1.32 27.58 2.49
N ASP A 7 -0.94 28.28 1.42
CA ASP A 7 -1.90 28.87 0.48
C ASP A 7 -2.69 27.80 -0.27
N LEU A 8 -2.02 26.71 -0.71
CA LEU A 8 -2.67 25.57 -1.36
C LEU A 8 -3.66 24.88 -0.40
N VAL A 9 -3.27 24.70 0.86
CA VAL A 9 -4.17 24.16 1.91
C VAL A 9 -5.38 25.08 2.11
N ALA A 10 -5.17 26.40 2.17
CA ALA A 10 -6.25 27.37 2.34
C ALA A 10 -7.21 27.38 1.13
N MET A 11 -6.70 27.14 -0.08
CA MET A 11 -7.51 27.03 -1.30
C MET A 11 -8.15 25.64 -1.47
N GLY A 12 -7.74 24.64 -0.69
CA GLY A 12 -8.20 23.26 -0.83
C GLY A 12 -7.69 22.56 -2.10
N ASP A 13 -6.51 22.97 -2.60
CA ASP A 13 -5.94 22.43 -3.83
C ASP A 13 -5.23 21.08 -3.58
N ILE A 14 -6.06 20.04 -3.44
CA ILE A 14 -5.61 18.67 -3.21
C ILE A 14 -4.73 18.14 -4.36
N GLN A 15 -5.04 18.55 -5.60
CA GLN A 15 -4.31 18.03 -6.75
C GLN A 15 -2.86 18.52 -6.77
N THR A 16 -2.65 19.82 -6.61
CA THR A 16 -1.29 20.39 -6.57
C THR A 16 -0.49 19.89 -5.37
N LEU A 17 -1.14 19.75 -4.20
CA LEU A 17 -0.49 19.15 -3.03
C LEU A 17 -0.07 17.71 -3.27
N TYR A 18 -0.91 16.92 -3.97
CA TYR A 18 -0.57 15.54 -4.30
C TYR A 18 0.62 15.45 -5.28
N GLU A 19 0.65 16.32 -6.28
CA GLU A 19 1.77 16.41 -7.23
C GLU A 19 3.08 16.77 -6.53
N LEU A 20 3.06 17.76 -5.64
CA LEU A 20 4.23 18.13 -4.83
C LEU A 20 4.68 16.97 -3.93
N MET A 21 3.76 16.27 -3.28
CA MET A 21 4.09 15.11 -2.45
C MET A 21 4.74 13.97 -3.25
N ALA A 22 4.28 13.74 -4.49
CA ALA A 22 4.68 12.59 -5.28
C ALA A 22 5.93 12.83 -6.14
N GLU A 23 6.15 14.06 -6.60
CA GLU A 23 7.07 14.37 -7.70
C GLU A 23 8.16 15.40 -7.35
N ASP A 24 8.06 16.12 -6.21
CA ASP A 24 9.07 17.11 -5.85
C ASP A 24 10.39 16.42 -5.45
N ASP A 25 11.52 17.00 -5.86
CA ASP A 25 12.85 16.49 -5.53
C ASP A 25 13.27 16.78 -4.07
N ASP A 26 12.62 17.73 -3.42
CA ASP A 26 12.88 18.10 -2.03
C ASP A 26 11.94 17.34 -1.08
N TRP A 27 12.50 16.40 -0.35
CA TRP A 27 11.73 15.57 0.60
C TRP A 27 11.02 16.40 1.70
N MET A 28 11.51 17.60 2.05
CA MET A 28 10.81 18.48 2.99
C MET A 28 9.52 19.01 2.38
N ILE A 29 9.55 19.38 1.09
CA ILE A 29 8.34 19.81 0.36
C ILE A 29 7.35 18.66 0.26
N GLN A 30 7.83 17.45 -0.01
CA GLN A 30 6.97 16.24 -0.04
C GLN A 30 6.26 16.03 1.32
N LEU A 31 6.99 16.12 2.45
CA LEU A 31 6.42 15.95 3.78
C LEU A 31 5.45 17.07 4.15
N ASP A 32 5.77 18.33 3.83
CA ASP A 32 4.90 19.48 4.06
C ASP A 32 3.61 19.37 3.22
N ALA A 33 3.72 18.92 1.97
CA ALA A 33 2.57 18.68 1.10
C ALA A 33 1.70 17.51 1.62
N ALA A 34 2.32 16.44 2.11
CA ALA A 34 1.62 15.34 2.75
C ALA A 34 0.87 15.78 4.02
N GLU A 35 1.48 16.64 4.85
CA GLU A 35 0.81 17.28 5.99
C GLU A 35 -0.40 18.10 5.55
N GLY A 36 -0.23 18.87 4.47
CA GLY A 36 -1.32 19.64 3.85
C GLY A 36 -2.50 18.76 3.42
N LEU A 37 -2.21 17.65 2.76
CA LEU A 37 -3.21 16.66 2.35
C LEU A 37 -3.98 16.07 3.55
N VAL A 38 -3.27 15.72 4.64
CA VAL A 38 -3.92 15.23 5.87
C VAL A 38 -4.85 16.29 6.44
N LYS A 39 -4.43 17.55 6.50
CA LYS A 39 -5.28 18.68 6.97
C LYS A 39 -6.56 18.82 6.15
N LEU A 40 -6.48 18.60 4.85
CA LEU A 40 -7.63 18.62 3.94
C LEU A 40 -8.47 17.33 3.99
N GLY A 41 -8.01 16.29 4.71
CA GLY A 41 -8.74 15.03 4.84
C GLY A 41 -8.44 14.02 3.73
N ASP A 42 -7.31 14.14 3.07
CA ASP A 42 -6.87 13.17 2.09
C ASP A 42 -5.98 12.10 2.74
N ILE A 43 -6.41 10.85 2.64
CA ILE A 43 -5.74 9.71 3.25
C ILE A 43 -4.34 9.45 2.67
N ARG A 44 -4.10 9.83 1.41
CA ARG A 44 -2.82 9.61 0.73
C ARG A 44 -1.67 10.33 1.45
N GLY A 45 -1.92 11.52 2.00
CA GLY A 45 -0.95 12.22 2.83
C GLY A 45 -0.58 11.44 4.09
N LEU A 46 -1.56 10.80 4.75
CA LEU A 46 -1.31 9.99 5.93
C LEU A 46 -0.50 8.72 5.59
N GLU A 47 -0.82 8.06 4.48
CA GLU A 47 -0.08 6.89 3.99
C GLU A 47 1.38 7.24 3.68
N PHE A 48 1.60 8.38 3.02
CA PHE A 48 2.94 8.88 2.73
C PHE A 48 3.75 9.16 4.01
N LEU A 49 3.18 9.87 4.99
CA LEU A 49 3.83 10.15 6.27
C LEU A 49 4.18 8.87 7.05
N ARG A 50 3.32 7.85 7.01
CA ARG A 50 3.59 6.54 7.60
C ARG A 50 4.75 5.82 6.91
N SER A 51 4.80 5.88 5.59
CA SER A 51 5.92 5.33 4.82
C SER A 51 7.23 6.07 5.16
N ALA A 52 7.18 7.41 5.23
CA ALA A 52 8.32 8.23 5.60
C ALA A 52 8.87 7.94 7.02
N GLN A 53 8.00 7.54 7.97
CA GLN A 53 8.46 7.06 9.29
C GLN A 53 9.32 5.79 9.25
N GLN A 54 9.26 5.04 8.15
CA GLN A 54 10.03 3.81 7.95
C GLN A 54 11.23 4.03 7.02
N SER A 55 11.49 5.28 6.58
CA SER A 55 12.61 5.62 5.73
C SER A 55 13.95 5.21 6.37
N GLU A 56 14.95 4.84 5.57
CA GLU A 56 16.31 4.61 6.02
C GLU A 56 17.00 5.91 6.46
N ASP A 57 16.56 7.06 5.91
CA ASP A 57 17.05 8.38 6.30
C ASP A 57 16.50 8.81 7.66
N ARG A 58 17.41 9.16 8.57
CA ARG A 58 17.08 9.53 9.95
C ARG A 58 16.29 10.84 10.03
N ASP A 59 16.64 11.80 9.17
CA ASP A 59 16.06 13.14 9.22
C ASP A 59 14.62 13.09 8.70
N ILE A 60 14.37 12.34 7.61
CA ILE A 60 13.03 12.08 7.09
C ILE A 60 12.16 11.40 8.15
N ARG A 61 12.69 10.34 8.81
CA ARG A 61 11.95 9.65 9.89
C ARG A 61 11.58 10.57 11.04
N GLN A 62 12.50 11.45 11.41
CA GLN A 62 12.29 12.35 12.53
C GLN A 62 11.21 13.37 12.20
N VAL A 63 11.29 14.04 11.06
CA VAL A 63 10.31 15.05 10.65
C VAL A 63 8.93 14.42 10.46
N ALA A 64 8.85 13.24 9.83
CA ALA A 64 7.58 12.52 9.69
C ALA A 64 6.93 12.19 11.05
N ARG A 65 7.72 11.82 12.06
CA ARG A 65 7.21 11.59 13.42
C ARG A 65 6.73 12.89 14.08
N GLU A 66 7.45 13.98 13.91
CA GLU A 66 7.07 15.29 14.45
C GLU A 66 5.73 15.76 13.84
N ILE A 67 5.56 15.64 12.52
CA ILE A 67 4.30 15.92 11.84
C ILE A 67 3.17 15.07 12.40
N LEU A 68 3.35 13.74 12.46
CA LEU A 68 2.31 12.81 12.92
C LEU A 68 1.97 12.95 14.41
N SER A 69 2.86 13.52 15.23
CA SER A 69 2.62 13.84 16.64
C SER A 69 1.99 15.22 16.86
N ASN A 70 1.79 16.01 15.80
CA ASN A 70 1.07 17.27 15.89
C ASN A 70 -0.41 17.00 16.27
N PRO A 71 -0.96 17.62 17.33
CA PRO A 71 -2.33 17.35 17.78
C PRO A 71 -3.40 17.54 16.72
N VAL A 72 -3.21 18.49 15.79
CA VAL A 72 -4.16 18.74 14.68
C VAL A 72 -4.13 17.56 13.70
N ILE A 73 -2.93 17.07 13.38
CA ILE A 73 -2.75 15.90 12.49
C ILE A 73 -3.25 14.63 13.16
N GLU A 74 -2.99 14.47 14.46
CA GLU A 74 -3.45 13.30 15.22
C GLU A 74 -4.97 13.23 15.27
N ALA A 75 -5.66 14.35 15.52
CA ALA A 75 -7.11 14.41 15.49
C ALA A 75 -7.67 14.08 14.10
N ARG A 76 -7.06 14.66 13.04
CA ARG A 76 -7.50 14.42 11.67
C ARG A 76 -7.24 12.98 11.21
N ARG A 77 -6.13 12.39 11.65
CA ARG A 77 -5.83 10.97 11.45
C ARG A 77 -6.92 10.09 12.04
N ALA A 78 -7.31 10.34 13.28
CA ALA A 78 -8.36 9.56 13.94
C ALA A 78 -9.71 9.63 13.19
N GLU A 79 -10.06 10.80 12.66
CA GLU A 79 -11.26 10.97 11.82
C GLU A 79 -11.16 10.15 10.52
N LEU A 80 -10.03 10.26 9.80
CA LEU A 80 -9.79 9.52 8.55
C LEU A 80 -9.83 8.01 8.75
N GLU A 81 -9.20 7.51 9.83
CA GLU A 81 -9.22 6.09 10.18
C GLU A 81 -10.64 5.61 10.49
N ALA A 82 -11.43 6.40 11.22
CA ALA A 82 -12.81 6.08 11.54
C ALA A 82 -13.72 6.08 10.29
N ASP A 83 -13.45 6.96 9.33
CA ASP A 83 -14.18 7.00 8.06
C ASP A 83 -13.86 5.77 7.19
N LEU A 84 -12.58 5.40 7.09
CA LEU A 84 -12.14 4.18 6.40
C LEU A 84 -12.78 2.93 7.02
N ASP A 85 -12.80 2.82 8.34
CA ASP A 85 -13.42 1.70 9.03
C ASP A 85 -14.93 1.63 8.74
N ARG A 86 -15.61 2.79 8.70
CA ARG A 86 -17.04 2.83 8.34
C ARG A 86 -17.28 2.38 6.91
N GLU A 87 -16.48 2.88 5.96
CA GLU A 87 -16.56 2.44 4.56
C GLU A 87 -16.29 0.95 4.40
N LEU A 88 -15.26 0.45 5.07
CA LEU A 88 -14.89 -0.96 5.03
C LEU A 88 -16.03 -1.84 5.56
N LYS A 89 -16.65 -1.45 6.68
CA LYS A 89 -17.82 -2.16 7.24
C LYS A 89 -18.99 -2.20 6.24
N VAL A 90 -19.28 -1.09 5.57
CA VAL A 90 -20.34 -1.04 4.55
C VAL A 90 -20.01 -1.95 3.37
N LYS A 91 -18.77 -1.91 2.88
CA LYS A 91 -18.31 -2.77 1.78
C LYS A 91 -18.36 -4.25 2.16
N LYS A 92 -17.92 -4.61 3.38
CA LYS A 92 -18.01 -5.98 3.91
C LYS A 92 -19.46 -6.47 3.98
N GLN A 93 -20.38 -5.68 4.55
CA GLN A 93 -21.79 -6.04 4.63
C GLN A 93 -22.43 -6.21 3.23
N ALA A 94 -22.05 -5.36 2.27
CA ALA A 94 -22.48 -5.50 0.88
C ALA A 94 -21.96 -6.79 0.25
N ALA A 95 -20.70 -7.19 0.54
CA ALA A 95 -20.10 -8.43 0.08
C ALA A 95 -20.81 -9.65 0.67
N ILE A 96 -21.11 -9.66 1.98
CA ILE A 96 -21.88 -10.71 2.64
C ILE A 96 -23.26 -10.89 1.99
N LYS A 97 -23.98 -9.79 1.75
CA LYS A 97 -25.28 -9.84 1.06
C LYS A 97 -25.19 -10.41 -0.36
N ARG A 98 -24.11 -10.10 -1.09
CA ARG A 98 -23.85 -10.68 -2.41
C ARG A 98 -23.63 -12.19 -2.34
N LEU A 99 -22.81 -12.66 -1.39
CA LEU A 99 -22.59 -14.10 -1.15
C LEU A 99 -23.89 -14.82 -0.83
N GLN A 100 -24.70 -14.27 0.08
CA GLN A 100 -26.00 -14.83 0.46
C GLN A 100 -27.00 -14.88 -0.70
N SER A 101 -26.88 -13.96 -1.68
CA SER A 101 -27.68 -13.99 -2.91
C SER A 101 -27.13 -14.90 -4.01
N GLY A 102 -26.10 -15.69 -3.73
CA GLY A 102 -25.45 -16.60 -4.70
C GLY A 102 -24.56 -15.87 -5.71
N ARG A 103 -24.22 -14.61 -5.48
CA ARG A 103 -23.29 -13.87 -6.36
C ARG A 103 -21.85 -14.10 -5.92
N LYS A 104 -20.96 -14.18 -6.90
CA LYS A 104 -19.53 -14.34 -6.63
C LYS A 104 -18.93 -13.10 -5.99
N VAL A 105 -18.15 -13.32 -4.94
CA VAL A 105 -17.31 -12.32 -4.29
C VAL A 105 -15.88 -12.82 -4.33
N PHE A 106 -14.93 -11.94 -4.62
CA PHE A 106 -13.52 -12.28 -4.72
C PHE A 106 -12.73 -11.54 -3.67
N GLN A 107 -11.80 -12.24 -3.07
CA GLN A 107 -10.76 -11.67 -2.22
C GLN A 107 -9.48 -11.53 -3.06
N TYR A 108 -8.71 -10.46 -2.82
CA TYR A 108 -7.43 -10.22 -3.46
C TYR A 108 -6.34 -10.07 -2.42
N LYS A 109 -5.16 -10.58 -2.73
CA LYS A 109 -3.98 -10.53 -1.87
C LYS A 109 -2.75 -10.27 -2.73
N MET A 110 -1.85 -9.43 -2.25
CA MET A 110 -0.55 -9.23 -2.89
C MET A 110 0.52 -9.91 -2.03
N VAL A 111 1.35 -10.74 -2.65
CA VAL A 111 2.44 -11.48 -2.01
C VAL A 111 3.73 -11.12 -2.71
N TYR A 112 4.73 -10.71 -1.95
CA TYR A 112 6.08 -10.52 -2.46
C TYR A 112 6.88 -11.80 -2.28
N LEU A 113 7.55 -12.24 -3.36
CA LEU A 113 8.50 -13.33 -3.31
C LEU A 113 9.87 -12.80 -3.77
N PRO A 114 10.94 -13.00 -2.98
CA PRO A 114 12.30 -12.68 -3.39
C PRO A 114 12.75 -13.57 -4.54
N ALA A 115 13.70 -13.10 -5.33
CA ALA A 115 14.18 -13.83 -6.52
C ALA A 115 14.70 -15.23 -6.18
N GLY A 116 15.36 -15.42 -5.03
CA GLY A 116 15.83 -16.72 -4.58
C GLY A 116 14.73 -17.76 -4.33
N GLU A 117 13.50 -17.32 -4.02
CA GLU A 117 12.36 -18.23 -3.90
C GLU A 117 11.70 -18.55 -5.25
N ILE A 118 11.89 -17.66 -6.25
CA ILE A 118 11.28 -17.80 -7.59
C ILE A 118 12.21 -18.62 -8.50
N LEU A 119 13.53 -18.52 -8.28
CA LEU A 119 14.57 -19.11 -9.12
C LEU A 119 15.15 -20.39 -8.48
N ASP A 120 14.36 -21.19 -7.80
CA ASP A 120 14.88 -22.45 -7.28
C ASP A 120 15.43 -23.34 -8.40
N GLU A 121 16.70 -23.75 -8.22
CA GLU A 121 17.57 -24.29 -9.25
C GLU A 121 17.13 -25.70 -9.67
N ASP A 122 16.17 -25.81 -10.58
CA ASP A 122 16.13 -27.00 -11.44
C ASP A 122 16.42 -26.64 -12.89
N PRO A 123 17.69 -26.72 -13.34
CA PRO A 123 18.08 -26.39 -14.70
C PRO A 123 17.60 -27.39 -15.74
N MET A 124 16.90 -28.45 -15.36
CA MET A 124 16.46 -29.53 -16.24
C MET A 124 14.95 -29.55 -16.57
N GLY A 125 14.18 -28.59 -16.05
CA GLY A 125 13.01 -28.09 -16.79
C GLY A 125 11.77 -28.95 -16.88
N GLU A 126 11.31 -29.64 -15.83
CA GLU A 126 9.95 -30.23 -15.84
C GLU A 126 8.89 -29.38 -15.13
N GLY A 127 9.19 -28.16 -14.77
CA GLY A 127 8.23 -27.22 -14.17
C GLY A 127 8.80 -26.56 -12.90
N PHE A 128 8.59 -25.27 -12.76
CA PHE A 128 8.94 -24.56 -11.53
C PHE A 128 7.83 -24.81 -10.50
N ASP A 129 8.12 -25.54 -9.45
CA ASP A 129 7.30 -25.50 -8.24
C ASP A 129 7.82 -24.35 -7.37
N ILE A 130 6.96 -23.37 -7.10
CA ILE A 130 7.23 -22.31 -6.13
C ILE A 130 6.45 -22.69 -4.87
N PRO A 131 7.12 -23.28 -3.84
CA PRO A 131 6.43 -23.86 -2.69
C PRO A 131 5.48 -22.87 -2.00
N SER A 132 5.89 -21.60 -1.91
CA SER A 132 5.07 -20.54 -1.34
C SER A 132 3.78 -20.30 -2.13
N LEU A 133 3.81 -20.38 -3.47
CA LEU A 133 2.61 -20.22 -4.31
C LEU A 133 1.75 -21.48 -4.31
N THR A 134 2.37 -22.66 -4.24
CA THR A 134 1.65 -23.94 -4.13
C THR A 134 0.78 -23.96 -2.87
N ALA A 135 1.29 -23.50 -1.73
CA ALA A 135 0.51 -23.37 -0.51
C ALA A 135 -0.74 -22.48 -0.70
N TYR A 136 -0.57 -21.33 -1.37
CA TYR A 136 -1.72 -20.48 -1.70
C TYR A 136 -2.70 -21.14 -2.66
N GLY A 137 -2.20 -21.89 -3.66
CA GLY A 137 -3.03 -22.64 -4.60
C GLY A 137 -3.90 -23.69 -3.91
N LEU A 138 -3.36 -24.41 -2.92
CA LEU A 138 -4.10 -25.37 -2.10
C LEU A 138 -5.22 -24.70 -1.29
N ASP A 139 -5.03 -23.43 -0.89
CA ASP A 139 -6.05 -22.60 -0.23
C ASP A 139 -7.05 -21.97 -1.21
N GLY A 140 -6.98 -22.31 -2.51
CA GLY A 140 -7.89 -21.81 -3.55
C GLY A 140 -7.52 -20.44 -4.12
N TRP A 141 -6.29 -19.97 -3.90
CA TRP A 141 -5.81 -18.73 -4.49
C TRP A 141 -5.27 -18.98 -5.91
N GLU A 142 -5.60 -18.10 -6.82
CA GLU A 142 -5.14 -18.09 -8.21
C GLU A 142 -4.25 -16.87 -8.46
N VAL A 143 -3.13 -17.05 -9.16
CA VAL A 143 -2.29 -15.93 -9.61
C VAL A 143 -2.99 -15.24 -10.78
N VAL A 144 -3.28 -13.94 -10.64
CA VAL A 144 -3.92 -13.15 -11.71
C VAL A 144 -2.98 -12.17 -12.38
N ASN A 145 -1.90 -11.78 -11.69
CA ASN A 145 -0.87 -10.90 -12.27
C ASN A 145 0.45 -11.04 -11.51
N ILE A 146 1.55 -10.72 -12.21
CA ILE A 146 2.90 -10.70 -11.65
C ILE A 146 3.52 -9.34 -11.99
N ILE A 147 3.96 -8.63 -10.96
CA ILE A 147 4.61 -7.32 -11.08
C ILE A 147 6.07 -7.51 -10.67
N SER A 148 6.97 -7.54 -11.65
CA SER A 148 8.41 -7.63 -11.38
C SER A 148 8.90 -6.29 -10.80
N ARG A 149 9.59 -6.34 -9.67
CA ARG A 149 10.26 -5.18 -9.09
C ARG A 149 11.70 -5.15 -9.63
N ARG A 150 11.92 -4.43 -10.73
CA ARG A 150 13.27 -4.03 -11.12
C ARG A 150 13.57 -2.71 -10.41
N ARG A 151 14.49 -2.73 -9.46
CA ARG A 151 15.09 -1.50 -8.97
C ARG A 151 16.05 -1.01 -10.07
N GLN A 152 15.76 0.15 -10.66
CA GLN A 152 16.80 0.88 -11.41
C GLN A 152 17.82 1.38 -10.38
N VAL A 153 18.88 0.61 -10.17
CA VAL A 153 20.01 1.05 -9.36
C VAL A 153 20.97 1.76 -10.30
N LEU A 154 21.11 3.07 -10.12
CA LEU A 154 22.08 3.91 -10.84
C LEU A 154 23.52 3.77 -10.34
N VAL A 155 23.85 2.75 -9.54
CA VAL A 155 25.21 2.49 -9.04
C VAL A 155 25.48 1.00 -8.98
N ASP A 156 26.67 0.59 -9.41
CA ASP A 156 27.22 -0.76 -9.57
C ASP A 156 27.35 -1.62 -8.29
N VAL A 157 26.40 -1.61 -7.41
CA VAL A 157 26.31 -2.56 -6.29
C VAL A 157 25.13 -3.47 -6.55
N VAL A 158 25.41 -4.60 -7.19
CA VAL A 158 24.45 -5.70 -7.36
C VAL A 158 24.34 -6.40 -6.00
N ASP A 159 23.37 -5.96 -5.20
CA ASP A 159 22.89 -6.76 -4.07
C ASP A 159 21.78 -7.67 -4.61
N ASP A 160 22.12 -8.93 -4.91
CA ASP A 160 21.20 -9.94 -5.47
C ASP A 160 19.96 -10.21 -4.59
N ASN A 161 19.98 -9.76 -3.34
CA ASN A 161 18.88 -9.91 -2.38
C ASN A 161 17.71 -8.92 -2.57
N MET A 162 17.79 -8.00 -3.54
CA MET A 162 16.77 -6.96 -3.73
C MET A 162 15.87 -7.17 -4.96
N SER A 163 16.07 -8.22 -5.72
CA SER A 163 15.21 -8.59 -6.84
C SER A 163 14.12 -9.55 -6.39
N GLY A 164 12.93 -9.39 -6.95
CA GLY A 164 11.77 -10.23 -6.64
C GLY A 164 10.54 -9.80 -7.43
N ALA A 165 9.42 -10.42 -7.16
CA ALA A 165 8.18 -10.08 -7.81
C ALA A 165 7.01 -10.03 -6.80
N TYR A 166 6.05 -9.16 -7.08
CA TYR A 166 4.76 -9.17 -6.42
C TYR A 166 3.79 -10.02 -7.24
N PHE A 167 3.16 -10.97 -6.58
CA PHE A 167 2.11 -11.80 -7.14
C PHE A 167 0.77 -11.28 -6.63
N LEU A 168 -0.09 -10.85 -7.56
CA LEU A 168 -1.47 -10.54 -7.24
C LEU A 168 -2.27 -11.83 -7.30
N LEU A 169 -2.78 -12.26 -6.15
CA LEU A 169 -3.58 -13.45 -5.99
C LEU A 169 -5.06 -13.08 -5.85
N LYS A 170 -5.93 -13.95 -6.36
CA LYS A 170 -7.38 -13.85 -6.25
C LYS A 170 -7.96 -15.19 -5.77
N ARG A 171 -8.94 -15.13 -4.88
CA ARG A 171 -9.70 -16.31 -4.43
C ARG A 171 -11.20 -16.00 -4.45
N GLU A 172 -12.02 -16.92 -4.93
CA GLU A 172 -13.47 -16.83 -4.79
C GLU A 172 -13.86 -17.23 -3.37
N LEU A 173 -14.63 -16.38 -2.69
CA LEU A 173 -15.14 -16.66 -1.35
C LEU A 173 -16.41 -17.49 -1.44
N SER A 174 -16.48 -18.58 -0.67
CA SER A 174 -17.70 -19.36 -0.50
C SER A 174 -18.64 -18.70 0.53
N ALA A 175 -19.92 -19.06 0.48
CA ALA A 175 -20.89 -18.59 1.47
C ALA A 175 -20.55 -19.04 2.90
N ALA A 176 -19.84 -20.16 3.06
CA ALA A 176 -19.37 -20.64 4.36
C ALA A 176 -18.26 -19.76 4.96
N GLU A 177 -17.47 -19.10 4.11
CA GLU A 177 -16.37 -18.19 4.51
C GLU A 177 -16.83 -16.75 4.75
N SER A 178 -18.14 -16.49 4.71
CA SER A 178 -18.68 -15.13 4.98
C SER A 178 -18.28 -14.60 6.35
N GLY A 179 -18.00 -15.46 7.33
CA GLY A 179 -17.45 -15.08 8.63
C GLY A 179 -16.04 -14.48 8.58
N GLU A 180 -15.25 -14.73 7.54
CA GLU A 180 -13.94 -14.09 7.35
C GLU A 180 -14.06 -12.60 6.97
N LEU A 181 -15.25 -12.14 6.61
CA LEU A 181 -15.52 -10.75 6.27
C LEU A 181 -16.03 -9.93 7.47
N GLU A 182 -16.39 -10.58 8.58
CA GLU A 182 -16.77 -9.91 9.82
C GLU A 182 -15.55 -9.46 10.61
#